data_6d911b30362412e22bac319339692834
#
_entry.id   6d911b30362412e22bac319339692834
#
_cell.length_a   1.000
_cell.length_b   1.000
_cell.length_c   1.000
_cell.angle_alpha   90.00
_cell.angle_beta   90.00
_cell.angle_gamma   90.00
#
_symmetry.space_group_name_H-M   'P 1'
#
loop_
_entity.id
_entity.type
_entity.pdbx_description
1 polymer ?
#
loop_
_entity_poly.entity_id
_entity_poly.type
_entity_poly.pdbx_seq_one_letter_code
_entity_poly.pdbx_strand_id
1 'polypeptide(L)'
;MQETKPDLKREQQASLERSRYAYSLPARFFFLAMDLMTGRKTTLAKVKLLELLAGIPYREWEALEYARMTRGYRNAAIVQFARGIVTWGREAHDNEYWHLLVLQEKMKADGGRDPWYMLTPIPWLIVWSYRVIAGALALVSLRGAFLFNAEFEDHAEHSYAQFVADHPEWETQSVQNAVVKEYCSYAVTWADVFRRIGLDERDHRNKSFANCGKAEYVVRYAGMPEMDLQVGS
;
A
#
# COMPACT_ATOMS: atom_id res chain seq x y z
N MET A 1 10.15 6.52 -25.33
CA MET A 1 9.80 5.09 -25.10
C MET A 1 8.32 5.05 -24.79
N GLN A 2 7.50 4.28 -25.50
CA GLN A 2 6.11 4.05 -25.07
C GLN A 2 6.19 3.22 -23.78
N GLU A 3 5.70 3.76 -22.67
CA GLU A 3 5.48 2.96 -21.47
C GLU A 3 4.53 1.80 -21.82
N THR A 4 5.03 0.59 -21.74
CA THR A 4 4.20 -0.60 -21.93
C THR A 4 3.24 -0.69 -20.75
N LYS A 5 1.96 -0.45 -21.01
CA LYS A 5 0.92 -0.59 -19.99
C LYS A 5 0.90 -2.04 -19.49
N PRO A 6 0.86 -2.28 -18.19
CA PRO A 6 0.78 -3.63 -17.64
C PRO A 6 -0.54 -4.30 -18.03
N ASP A 7 -0.50 -5.60 -18.25
CA ASP A 7 -1.70 -6.43 -18.38
C ASP A 7 -2.30 -6.71 -16.99
N LEU A 8 -3.24 -5.86 -16.58
CA LEU A 8 -3.83 -5.88 -15.24
C LEU A 8 -4.53 -7.23 -14.92
N LYS A 9 -5.15 -7.89 -15.89
CA LYS A 9 -5.81 -9.19 -15.66
C LYS A 9 -4.79 -10.30 -15.42
N ARG A 10 -3.75 -10.32 -16.21
CA ARG A 10 -2.63 -11.25 -16.05
C ARG A 10 -1.97 -11.07 -14.69
N GLU A 11 -1.72 -9.83 -14.28
CA GLU A 11 -1.05 -9.53 -13.01
C GLU A 11 -1.95 -9.85 -11.81
N GLN A 12 -3.27 -9.63 -11.89
CA GLN A 12 -4.21 -10.12 -10.88
C GLN A 12 -4.15 -11.65 -10.74
N GLN A 13 -4.16 -12.37 -11.86
CA GLN A 13 -4.09 -13.83 -11.84
C GLN A 13 -2.77 -14.30 -11.23
N ALA A 14 -1.65 -13.66 -11.55
CA ALA A 14 -0.36 -13.94 -10.95
C ALA A 14 -0.35 -13.73 -9.43
N SER A 15 -1.06 -12.71 -8.91
CA SER A 15 -1.22 -12.52 -7.47
C SER A 15 -2.05 -13.62 -6.83
N LEU A 16 -3.14 -14.05 -7.47
CA LEU A 16 -4.00 -15.14 -6.97
C LEU A 16 -3.25 -16.49 -6.87
N GLU A 17 -2.39 -16.77 -7.85
CA GLU A 17 -1.63 -18.03 -7.93
C GLU A 17 -0.40 -18.05 -7.03
N ARG A 18 0.15 -16.88 -6.72
CA ARG A 18 1.34 -16.76 -5.87
C ARG A 18 1.00 -17.04 -4.41
N SER A 19 1.82 -17.85 -3.75
CA SER A 19 1.74 -18.04 -2.30
C SER A 19 2.05 -16.74 -1.57
N ARG A 20 1.28 -16.46 -0.52
CA ARG A 20 1.56 -15.34 0.39
C ARG A 20 2.90 -15.53 1.09
N TYR A 21 3.54 -14.43 1.43
CA TYR A 21 4.73 -14.46 2.27
C TYR A 21 4.43 -15.09 3.64
N ALA A 22 5.41 -15.75 4.23
CA ALA A 22 5.29 -16.31 5.59
C ALA A 22 5.37 -15.18 6.64
N TYR A 23 4.23 -14.61 6.97
CA TYR A 23 4.14 -13.43 7.84
C TYR A 23 4.75 -13.65 9.22
N SER A 24 5.46 -12.64 9.71
CA SER A 24 5.98 -12.54 11.06
C SER A 24 4.85 -12.50 12.12
N LEU A 25 5.20 -12.77 13.38
CA LEU A 25 4.22 -12.70 14.48
C LEU A 25 3.56 -11.31 14.62
N PRO A 26 4.29 -10.16 14.53
CA PRO A 26 3.67 -8.85 14.54
C PRO A 26 2.64 -8.63 13.43
N ALA A 27 2.95 -9.04 12.19
CA ALA A 27 2.03 -8.89 11.07
C ALA A 27 0.79 -9.78 11.24
N ARG A 28 0.97 -11.03 11.66
CA ARG A 28 -0.15 -11.95 11.96
C ARG A 28 -1.06 -11.41 13.06
N PHE A 29 -0.48 -10.82 14.11
CA PHE A 29 -1.25 -10.19 15.18
C PHE A 29 -2.04 -8.98 14.66
N PHE A 30 -1.40 -8.14 13.83
CA PHE A 30 -2.05 -6.99 13.20
C PHE A 30 -3.27 -7.43 12.35
N PHE A 31 -3.10 -8.42 11.47
CA PHE A 31 -4.20 -8.90 10.63
C PHE A 31 -5.32 -9.54 11.44
N LEU A 32 -4.98 -10.29 12.49
CA LEU A 32 -5.99 -10.83 13.42
C LEU A 32 -6.78 -9.72 14.11
N ALA A 33 -6.11 -8.67 14.60
CA ALA A 33 -6.77 -7.53 15.24
C ALA A 33 -7.70 -6.80 14.26
N MET A 34 -7.26 -6.62 13.01
CA MET A 34 -8.09 -6.06 11.94
C MET A 34 -9.32 -6.93 11.68
N ASP A 35 -9.15 -8.24 11.57
CA ASP A 35 -10.26 -9.17 11.34
C ASP A 35 -11.26 -9.20 12.51
N LEU A 36 -10.78 -9.10 13.74
CA LEU A 36 -11.66 -9.02 14.93
C LEU A 36 -12.48 -7.72 14.93
N MET A 37 -11.91 -6.62 14.47
CA MET A 37 -12.60 -5.32 14.44
C MET A 37 -13.55 -5.17 13.25
N THR A 38 -13.13 -5.61 12.05
CA THR A 38 -13.83 -5.33 10.79
C THR A 38 -14.56 -6.55 10.22
N GLY A 39 -14.36 -7.72 10.78
CA GLY A 39 -14.78 -9.00 10.22
C GLY A 39 -13.77 -9.58 9.22
N ARG A 40 -13.90 -10.88 8.94
CA ARG A 40 -12.99 -11.61 8.05
C ARG A 40 -13.22 -11.31 6.57
N LYS A 41 -14.46 -10.96 6.21
CA LYS A 41 -14.81 -10.66 4.80
C LYS A 41 -14.19 -9.34 4.38
N THR A 42 -13.57 -9.32 3.20
CA THR A 42 -13.10 -8.08 2.57
C THR A 42 -14.31 -7.27 2.09
N THR A 43 -14.40 -6.03 2.55
CA THR A 43 -15.44 -5.06 2.17
C THR A 43 -14.80 -3.73 1.82
N LEU A 44 -15.48 -2.89 1.04
CA LEU A 44 -14.97 -1.54 0.71
C LEU A 44 -14.62 -0.73 1.97
N ALA A 45 -15.42 -0.84 3.03
CA ALA A 45 -15.15 -0.13 4.28
C ALA A 45 -13.92 -0.67 5.03
N LYS A 46 -13.69 -1.99 5.00
CA LYS A 46 -12.47 -2.60 5.56
C LYS A 46 -11.23 -2.16 4.79
N VAL A 47 -11.30 -2.20 3.46
CA VAL A 47 -10.20 -1.75 2.59
C VAL A 47 -9.95 -0.26 2.79
N LYS A 48 -10.99 0.58 2.86
CA LYS A 48 -10.87 2.02 3.17
C LYS A 48 -10.11 2.27 4.48
N LEU A 49 -10.35 1.45 5.52
CA LEU A 49 -9.59 1.57 6.77
C LEU A 49 -8.13 1.14 6.58
N LEU A 50 -7.87 0.09 5.79
CA LEU A 50 -6.51 -0.36 5.51
C LEU A 50 -5.71 0.71 4.76
N GLU A 51 -6.27 1.34 3.71
CA GLU A 51 -5.63 2.46 3.00
C GLU A 51 -5.36 3.67 3.91
N LEU A 52 -6.28 3.96 4.84
CA LEU A 52 -6.04 5.00 5.83
C LEU A 52 -4.80 4.70 6.70
N LEU A 53 -4.50 3.43 6.93
CA LEU A 53 -3.33 2.98 7.70
C LEU A 53 -2.09 2.81 6.82
N ALA A 54 -2.23 2.36 5.58
CA ALA A 54 -1.12 2.07 4.67
C ALA A 54 -0.21 3.28 4.44
N GLY A 55 -0.77 4.48 4.30
CA GLY A 55 -0.01 5.72 4.15
C GLY A 55 0.80 6.15 5.38
N ILE A 56 0.55 5.59 6.58
CA ILE A 56 1.17 6.06 7.82
C ILE A 56 2.67 5.74 7.89
N PRO A 57 3.15 4.51 7.64
CA PRO A 57 4.57 4.19 7.71
C PRO A 57 5.43 5.10 6.84
N TYR A 58 4.99 5.40 5.64
CA TYR A 58 5.70 6.24 4.68
C TYR A 58 5.94 7.66 5.22
N ARG A 59 4.95 8.25 5.89
CA ARG A 59 5.06 9.57 6.53
C ARG A 59 6.02 9.55 7.71
N GLU A 60 5.98 8.50 8.53
CA GLU A 60 6.88 8.37 9.67
C GLU A 60 8.33 8.18 9.21
N TRP A 61 8.56 7.39 8.16
CA TRP A 61 9.90 7.24 7.57
C TRP A 61 10.40 8.53 6.94
N GLU A 62 9.54 9.24 6.18
CA GLU A 62 9.87 10.57 5.65
C GLU A 62 10.34 11.51 6.76
N ALA A 63 9.57 11.63 7.85
CA ALA A 63 9.88 12.53 8.96
C ALA A 63 11.21 12.16 9.65
N LEU A 64 11.43 10.88 9.91
CA LEU A 64 12.64 10.37 10.56
C LEU A 64 13.89 10.59 9.69
N GLU A 65 13.81 10.21 8.41
CA GLU A 65 14.96 10.33 7.50
C GLU A 65 15.21 11.80 7.11
N TYR A 66 14.17 12.63 7.05
CA TYR A 66 14.34 14.09 6.89
C TYR A 66 15.13 14.68 8.06
N ALA A 67 14.80 14.31 9.30
CA ALA A 67 15.55 14.72 10.48
C ALA A 67 16.98 14.16 10.48
N ARG A 68 17.18 12.92 10.06
CA ARG A 68 18.50 12.28 9.93
C ARG A 68 19.37 12.99 8.90
N MET A 69 18.82 13.28 7.73
CA MET A 69 19.50 14.03 6.66
C MET A 69 19.91 15.43 7.13
N THR A 70 19.02 16.13 7.86
CA THR A 70 19.27 17.47 8.37
C THR A 70 20.42 17.47 9.40
N ARG A 71 20.48 16.49 10.28
CA ARG A 71 21.56 16.34 11.29
C ARG A 71 22.86 15.87 10.66
N GLY A 72 22.76 14.95 9.69
CA GLY A 72 23.90 14.31 9.04
C GLY A 72 24.35 14.98 7.73
N TYR A 73 23.98 16.23 7.47
CA TYR A 73 24.15 16.90 6.18
C TYR A 73 25.59 16.93 5.64
N ARG A 74 26.60 16.79 6.49
CA ARG A 74 28.02 16.72 6.10
C ARG A 74 28.44 15.35 5.55
N ASN A 75 27.64 14.30 5.79
CA ASN A 75 27.91 12.96 5.31
C ASN A 75 27.05 12.66 4.07
N ALA A 76 27.70 12.68 2.90
CA ALA A 76 27.01 12.48 1.61
C ALA A 76 26.25 11.15 1.55
N ALA A 77 26.79 10.07 2.11
CA ALA A 77 26.14 8.77 2.10
C ALA A 77 24.83 8.76 2.93
N ILE A 78 24.85 9.41 4.11
CA ILE A 78 23.64 9.59 4.94
C ILE A 78 22.60 10.40 4.18
N VAL A 79 23.02 11.52 3.55
CA VAL A 79 22.11 12.38 2.79
C VAL A 79 21.50 11.65 1.61
N GLN A 80 22.31 10.91 0.85
CA GLN A 80 21.81 10.15 -0.31
C GLN A 80 20.82 9.06 0.09
N PHE A 81 21.14 8.26 1.10
CA PHE A 81 20.25 7.22 1.62
C PHE A 81 18.92 7.81 2.11
N ALA A 82 19.00 8.80 3.01
CA ALA A 82 17.82 9.44 3.59
C ALA A 82 16.95 10.11 2.51
N ARG A 83 17.57 10.78 1.51
CA ARG A 83 16.86 11.36 0.38
C ARG A 83 16.05 10.31 -0.39
N GLY A 84 16.62 9.13 -0.65
CA GLY A 84 15.92 8.06 -1.34
C GLY A 84 14.67 7.60 -0.59
N ILE A 85 14.77 7.42 0.74
CA ILE A 85 13.62 7.04 1.58
C ILE A 85 12.58 8.17 1.64
N VAL A 86 13.01 9.43 1.77
CA VAL A 86 12.10 10.60 1.78
C VAL A 86 11.32 10.71 0.45
N THR A 87 12.01 10.56 -0.68
CA THR A 87 11.36 10.61 -2.00
C THR A 87 10.34 9.49 -2.14
N TRP A 88 10.75 8.24 -1.87
CA TRP A 88 9.85 7.10 -1.93
C TRP A 88 8.67 7.22 -0.96
N GLY A 89 8.92 7.65 0.29
CA GLY A 89 7.86 7.83 1.28
C GLY A 89 6.78 8.81 0.83
N ARG A 90 7.17 9.90 0.14
CA ARG A 90 6.21 10.87 -0.44
C ARG A 90 5.40 10.26 -1.56
N GLU A 91 6.07 9.60 -2.52
CA GLU A 91 5.42 8.98 -3.68
C GLU A 91 4.43 7.90 -3.25
N ALA A 92 4.86 7.00 -2.34
CA ALA A 92 4.01 5.95 -1.82
C ALA A 92 2.83 6.50 -1.01
N HIS A 93 3.07 7.48 -0.12
CA HIS A 93 1.99 8.11 0.64
C HIS A 93 0.96 8.81 -0.26
N ASP A 94 1.41 9.49 -1.33
CA ASP A 94 0.52 10.12 -2.29
C ASP A 94 -0.32 9.07 -3.04
N ASN A 95 0.29 7.93 -3.36
CA ASN A 95 -0.40 6.82 -3.98
C ASN A 95 -1.49 6.22 -3.07
N GLU A 96 -1.20 5.99 -1.77
CA GLU A 96 -2.21 5.54 -0.79
C GLU A 96 -3.37 6.54 -0.62
N TYR A 97 -3.07 7.83 -0.71
CA TYR A 97 -4.10 8.86 -0.70
C TYR A 97 -5.05 8.72 -1.90
N TRP A 98 -4.51 8.44 -3.10
CA TRP A 98 -5.34 8.19 -4.28
C TRP A 98 -6.19 6.93 -4.13
N HIS A 99 -5.66 5.83 -3.57
CA HIS A 99 -6.42 4.62 -3.27
C HIS A 99 -7.61 4.94 -2.35
N LEU A 100 -7.37 5.71 -1.29
CA LEU A 100 -8.43 6.13 -0.36
C LEU A 100 -9.53 6.94 -1.07
N LEU A 101 -9.17 7.89 -1.96
CA LEU A 101 -10.15 8.67 -2.71
C LEU A 101 -10.98 7.78 -3.66
N VAL A 102 -10.33 6.86 -4.36
CA VAL A 102 -10.98 5.91 -5.27
C VAL A 102 -12.00 5.05 -4.53
N LEU A 103 -11.63 4.51 -3.36
CA LEU A 103 -12.53 3.72 -2.51
C LEU A 103 -13.75 4.53 -2.04
N GLN A 104 -13.54 5.79 -1.67
CA GLN A 104 -14.64 6.68 -1.29
C GLN A 104 -15.61 6.91 -2.45
N GLU A 105 -15.10 7.11 -3.66
CA GLU A 105 -15.94 7.29 -4.85
C GLU A 105 -16.71 6.00 -5.19
N LYS A 106 -16.10 4.81 -5.05
CA LYS A 106 -16.80 3.53 -5.21
C LYS A 106 -17.89 3.35 -4.16
N MET A 107 -17.58 3.64 -2.89
CA MET A 107 -18.58 3.55 -1.81
C MET A 107 -19.77 4.50 -2.05
N LYS A 108 -19.53 5.73 -2.53
CA LYS A 108 -20.60 6.65 -2.91
C LYS A 108 -21.47 6.10 -4.05
N ALA A 109 -20.81 5.56 -5.10
CA ALA A 109 -21.50 5.00 -6.26
C ALA A 109 -22.41 3.82 -5.88
N ASP A 110 -21.98 3.00 -4.92
CA ASP A 110 -22.72 1.83 -4.43
C ASP A 110 -23.75 2.18 -3.33
N GLY A 111 -23.87 3.45 -2.92
CA GLY A 111 -24.73 3.86 -1.80
C GLY A 111 -24.28 3.32 -0.45
N GLY A 112 -23.00 2.97 -0.31
CA GLY A 112 -22.41 2.41 0.90
C GLY A 112 -22.40 3.40 2.08
N ARG A 113 -22.40 2.85 3.30
CA ARG A 113 -22.31 3.63 4.54
C ARG A 113 -21.09 3.22 5.33
N ASP A 114 -20.52 4.19 6.05
CA ASP A 114 -19.41 3.91 6.97
C ASP A 114 -19.89 3.06 8.16
N PRO A 115 -19.23 1.94 8.49
CA PRO A 115 -19.53 1.15 9.65
C PRO A 115 -19.06 1.85 10.94
N TRP A 116 -19.43 1.28 12.10
CA TRP A 116 -19.14 1.86 13.41
C TRP A 116 -17.67 2.21 13.65
N TYR A 117 -16.75 1.37 13.14
CA TYR A 117 -15.30 1.59 13.29
C TYR A 117 -14.75 2.73 12.42
N MET A 118 -15.55 3.25 11.48
CA MET A 118 -15.25 4.44 10.69
C MET A 118 -15.92 5.72 11.25
N LEU A 119 -16.62 5.62 12.38
CA LEU A 119 -17.25 6.78 13.01
C LEU A 119 -16.30 7.45 14.01
N THR A 120 -16.23 8.78 13.99
CA THR A 120 -15.44 9.56 14.94
C THR A 120 -15.85 9.24 16.39
N PRO A 121 -14.89 9.04 17.34
CA PRO A 121 -13.47 9.29 17.22
C PRO A 121 -12.60 8.06 16.85
N ILE A 122 -13.21 6.93 16.48
CA ILE A 122 -12.52 5.62 16.36
C ILE A 122 -11.39 5.64 15.33
N PRO A 123 -11.59 6.10 14.07
CA PRO A 123 -10.51 6.14 13.09
C PRO A 123 -9.33 7.00 13.57
N TRP A 124 -9.62 8.12 14.24
CA TRP A 124 -8.59 8.99 14.78
C TRP A 124 -7.72 8.27 15.84
N LEU A 125 -8.34 7.51 16.75
CA LEU A 125 -7.63 6.72 17.76
C LEU A 125 -6.78 5.61 17.12
N ILE A 126 -7.32 4.92 16.11
CA ILE A 126 -6.61 3.86 15.37
C ILE A 126 -5.39 4.46 14.66
N VAL A 127 -5.57 5.54 13.90
CA VAL A 127 -4.51 6.24 13.17
C VAL A 127 -3.42 6.71 14.12
N TRP A 128 -3.79 7.37 15.23
CA TRP A 128 -2.83 7.86 16.21
C TRP A 128 -2.02 6.72 16.86
N SER A 129 -2.71 5.65 17.27
CA SER A 129 -2.04 4.48 17.85
C SER A 129 -1.08 3.83 16.86
N TYR A 130 -1.50 3.69 15.60
CA TYR A 130 -0.66 3.10 14.57
C TYR A 130 0.55 3.98 14.21
N ARG A 131 0.40 5.31 14.19
CA ARG A 131 1.53 6.25 14.04
C ARG A 131 2.58 6.05 15.11
N VAL A 132 2.17 5.94 16.38
CA VAL A 132 3.11 5.70 17.49
C VAL A 132 3.85 4.38 17.31
N ILE A 133 3.14 3.31 16.92
CA ILE A 133 3.73 1.98 16.70
C ILE A 133 4.68 2.02 15.49
N ALA A 134 4.26 2.57 14.36
CA ALA A 134 5.07 2.63 13.14
C ALA A 134 6.33 3.49 13.35
N GLY A 135 6.20 4.65 14.00
CA GLY A 135 7.33 5.51 14.34
C GLY A 135 8.31 4.85 15.30
N ALA A 136 7.81 4.20 16.37
CA ALA A 136 8.64 3.45 17.31
C ALA A 136 9.38 2.30 16.63
N LEU A 137 8.71 1.53 15.76
CA LEU A 137 9.32 0.45 15.01
C LEU A 137 10.43 0.96 14.09
N ALA A 138 10.20 2.06 13.37
CA ALA A 138 11.20 2.67 12.49
C ALA A 138 12.42 3.22 13.26
N LEU A 139 12.22 3.79 14.47
CA LEU A 139 13.29 4.24 15.34
C LEU A 139 14.15 3.09 15.87
N VAL A 140 13.54 1.96 16.22
CA VAL A 140 14.25 0.77 16.72
C VAL A 140 14.92 0.01 15.58
N SER A 141 14.24 -0.18 14.46
CA SER A 141 14.76 -0.92 13.30
C SER A 141 14.04 -0.51 12.03
N LEU A 142 14.65 0.35 11.22
CA LEU A 142 14.11 0.72 9.93
C LEU A 142 13.94 -0.50 8.98
N ARG A 143 14.89 -1.46 9.03
CA ARG A 143 14.76 -2.74 8.29
C ARG A 143 13.56 -3.56 8.76
N GLY A 144 13.32 -3.60 10.07
CA GLY A 144 12.14 -4.26 10.65
C GLY A 144 10.84 -3.57 10.23
N ALA A 145 10.83 -2.23 10.16
CA ALA A 145 9.70 -1.45 9.68
C ALA A 145 9.41 -1.74 8.19
N PHE A 146 10.44 -1.80 7.35
CA PHE A 146 10.29 -2.18 5.93
C PHE A 146 9.80 -3.63 5.77
N LEU A 147 10.27 -4.58 6.60
CA LEU A 147 9.76 -5.95 6.56
C LEU A 147 8.28 -6.01 6.92
N PHE A 148 7.87 -5.34 8.00
CA PHE A 148 6.47 -5.29 8.40
C PHE A 148 5.59 -4.67 7.31
N ASN A 149 6.06 -3.59 6.66
CA ASN A 149 5.34 -2.99 5.53
C ASN A 149 5.27 -3.94 4.33
N ALA A 150 6.37 -4.63 3.98
CA ALA A 150 6.36 -5.63 2.91
C ALA A 150 5.32 -6.74 3.15
N GLU A 151 5.15 -7.16 4.40
CA GLU A 151 4.14 -8.15 4.80
C GLU A 151 2.73 -7.57 4.72
N PHE A 152 2.57 -6.29 5.07
CA PHE A 152 1.30 -5.57 4.95
C PHE A 152 0.88 -5.46 3.49
N GLU A 153 1.77 -5.01 2.61
CA GLU A 153 1.50 -4.84 1.18
C GLU A 153 1.34 -6.18 0.44
N ASP A 154 2.05 -7.25 0.88
CA ASP A 154 1.80 -8.60 0.37
C ASP A 154 0.36 -9.06 0.69
N HIS A 155 -0.13 -8.74 1.89
CA HIS A 155 -1.51 -9.00 2.27
C HIS A 155 -2.49 -8.15 1.46
N ALA A 156 -2.20 -6.87 1.25
CA ALA A 156 -3.04 -5.94 0.49
C ALA A 156 -3.15 -6.36 -0.98
N GLU A 157 -2.04 -6.64 -1.66
CA GLU A 157 -2.00 -7.12 -3.04
C GLU A 157 -2.89 -8.35 -3.25
N HIS A 158 -2.73 -9.39 -2.42
CA HIS A 158 -3.55 -10.60 -2.51
C HIS A 158 -5.02 -10.32 -2.17
N SER A 159 -5.28 -9.40 -1.25
CA SER A 159 -6.64 -9.02 -0.87
C SER A 159 -7.35 -8.30 -2.01
N TYR A 160 -6.68 -7.38 -2.72
CA TYR A 160 -7.24 -6.72 -3.90
C TYR A 160 -7.47 -7.70 -5.04
N ALA A 161 -6.52 -8.61 -5.31
CA ALA A 161 -6.70 -9.63 -6.34
C ALA A 161 -7.93 -10.50 -6.08
N GLN A 162 -8.12 -10.95 -4.83
CA GLN A 162 -9.29 -11.73 -4.41
C GLN A 162 -10.56 -10.87 -4.42
N PHE A 163 -10.48 -9.61 -4.02
CA PHE A 163 -11.63 -8.70 -3.96
C PHE A 163 -12.24 -8.46 -5.36
N VAL A 164 -11.38 -8.33 -6.38
CA VAL A 164 -11.86 -8.28 -7.78
C VAL A 164 -12.47 -9.61 -8.22
N ALA A 165 -11.87 -10.74 -7.84
CA ALA A 165 -12.40 -12.08 -8.18
C ALA A 165 -13.77 -12.33 -7.52
N ASP A 166 -13.99 -11.82 -6.30
CA ASP A 166 -15.25 -11.94 -5.56
C ASP A 166 -16.36 -11.01 -6.12
N HIS A 167 -16.02 -10.06 -7.01
CA HIS A 167 -16.92 -9.05 -7.57
C HIS A 167 -16.92 -9.04 -9.10
N PRO A 168 -17.34 -10.14 -9.76
CA PRO A 168 -17.33 -10.24 -11.22
C PRO A 168 -18.18 -9.17 -11.92
N GLU A 169 -19.16 -8.61 -11.23
CA GLU A 169 -20.00 -7.51 -11.73
C GLU A 169 -19.20 -6.24 -12.05
N TRP A 170 -18.04 -6.05 -11.42
CA TRP A 170 -17.17 -4.89 -11.68
C TRP A 170 -16.52 -4.92 -13.07
N GLU A 171 -16.46 -6.09 -13.73
CA GLU A 171 -15.97 -6.20 -15.10
C GLU A 171 -16.84 -5.44 -16.11
N THR A 172 -18.11 -5.23 -15.78
CA THR A 172 -19.08 -4.53 -16.65
C THR A 172 -19.43 -3.12 -16.15
N GLN A 173 -19.06 -2.77 -14.93
CA GLN A 173 -19.31 -1.46 -14.36
C GLN A 173 -18.29 -0.43 -14.87
N SER A 174 -18.73 0.44 -15.79
CA SER A 174 -17.86 1.48 -16.35
C SER A 174 -17.52 2.57 -15.33
N VAL A 175 -16.31 3.10 -15.43
CA VAL A 175 -15.83 4.22 -14.62
C VAL A 175 -15.98 5.52 -15.39
N GLN A 176 -16.80 6.46 -14.85
CA GLN A 176 -17.00 7.81 -15.39
C GLN A 176 -16.56 8.92 -14.43
N ASN A 177 -16.12 8.55 -13.23
CA ASN A 177 -15.75 9.49 -12.17
C ASN A 177 -14.42 10.19 -12.48
N ALA A 178 -14.38 11.53 -12.36
CA ALA A 178 -13.20 12.34 -12.68
C ALA A 178 -12.01 12.03 -11.77
N VAL A 179 -12.24 11.84 -10.45
CA VAL A 179 -11.19 11.50 -9.47
C VAL A 179 -10.54 10.17 -9.84
N VAL A 180 -11.35 9.15 -10.17
CA VAL A 180 -10.82 7.84 -10.56
C VAL A 180 -10.07 7.91 -11.88
N LYS A 181 -10.52 8.76 -12.83
CA LYS A 181 -9.81 8.98 -14.10
C LYS A 181 -8.50 9.74 -13.94
N GLU A 182 -8.40 10.60 -12.92
CA GLU A 182 -7.15 11.28 -12.58
C GLU A 182 -6.13 10.27 -12.04
N TYR A 183 -6.54 9.38 -11.14
CA TYR A 183 -5.70 8.29 -10.64
C TYR A 183 -5.30 7.29 -11.74
N CYS A 184 -6.26 6.82 -12.52
CA CYS A 184 -6.04 5.79 -13.53
C CYS A 184 -6.82 6.11 -14.82
N SER A 185 -6.24 6.95 -15.69
CA SER A 185 -6.88 7.46 -16.92
C SER A 185 -7.29 6.38 -17.91
N TYR A 186 -6.60 5.25 -17.91
CA TYR A 186 -6.82 4.15 -18.86
C TYR A 186 -7.76 3.06 -18.33
N ALA A 187 -8.13 3.07 -17.06
CA ALA A 187 -9.09 2.10 -16.52
C ALA A 187 -10.48 2.33 -17.14
N VAL A 188 -11.08 1.26 -17.63
CA VAL A 188 -12.41 1.30 -18.26
C VAL A 188 -13.48 0.88 -17.26
N THR A 189 -13.18 -0.11 -16.43
CA THR A 189 -14.08 -0.72 -15.46
C THR A 189 -13.58 -0.57 -14.04
N TRP A 190 -14.48 -0.76 -13.06
CA TRP A 190 -14.08 -0.80 -11.65
C TRP A 190 -13.13 -1.97 -11.36
N ALA A 191 -13.27 -3.10 -12.07
CA ALA A 191 -12.32 -4.19 -11.96
C ALA A 191 -10.90 -3.76 -12.35
N ASP A 192 -10.75 -2.97 -13.43
CA ASP A 192 -9.44 -2.46 -13.86
C ASP A 192 -8.84 -1.51 -12.82
N VAL A 193 -9.66 -0.67 -12.20
CA VAL A 193 -9.22 0.25 -11.14
C VAL A 193 -8.66 -0.51 -9.95
N PHE A 194 -9.39 -1.50 -9.43
CA PHE A 194 -8.93 -2.28 -8.28
C PHE A 194 -7.75 -3.21 -8.60
N ARG A 195 -7.63 -3.67 -9.85
CA ARG A 195 -6.41 -4.35 -10.32
C ARG A 195 -5.21 -3.42 -10.32
N ARG A 196 -5.41 -2.14 -10.72
CA ARG A 196 -4.32 -1.16 -10.69
C ARG A 196 -3.87 -0.90 -9.26
N ILE A 197 -4.79 -0.70 -8.32
CA ILE A 197 -4.46 -0.59 -6.90
C ILE A 197 -3.67 -1.82 -6.44
N GLY A 198 -4.16 -3.04 -6.68
CA GLY A 198 -3.42 -4.26 -6.32
C GLY A 198 -2.03 -4.36 -6.93
N LEU A 199 -1.79 -3.74 -8.08
CA LEU A 199 -0.46 -3.68 -8.70
C LEU A 199 0.42 -2.60 -8.07
N ASP A 200 -0.15 -1.50 -7.60
CA ASP A 200 0.55 -0.49 -6.80
C ASP A 200 1.00 -1.09 -5.46
N GLU A 201 0.15 -1.90 -4.79
CA GLU A 201 0.54 -2.63 -3.58
C GLU A 201 1.71 -3.58 -3.81
N ARG A 202 1.77 -4.23 -5.00
CA ARG A 202 2.93 -5.02 -5.40
C ARG A 202 4.20 -4.16 -5.51
N ASP A 203 4.11 -2.96 -6.05
CA ASP A 203 5.25 -2.05 -6.15
C ASP A 203 5.73 -1.61 -4.77
N HIS A 204 4.82 -1.26 -3.86
CA HIS A 204 5.11 -0.94 -2.47
C HIS A 204 5.74 -2.13 -1.73
N ARG A 205 5.18 -3.33 -1.88
CA ARG A 205 5.70 -4.58 -1.36
C ARG A 205 7.12 -4.85 -1.85
N ASN A 206 7.34 -4.78 -3.16
CA ASN A 206 8.63 -5.02 -3.79
C ASN A 206 9.70 -4.08 -3.27
N LYS A 207 9.40 -2.78 -3.19
CA LYS A 207 10.33 -1.76 -2.67
C LYS A 207 10.63 -2.00 -1.19
N SER A 208 9.63 -2.37 -0.40
CA SER A 208 9.79 -2.70 1.02
C SER A 208 10.68 -3.93 1.23
N PHE A 209 10.47 -5.03 0.46
CA PHE A 209 11.34 -6.20 0.51
C PHE A 209 12.77 -5.87 0.10
N ALA A 210 12.96 -5.09 -0.95
CA ALA A 210 14.29 -4.68 -1.37
C ALA A 210 15.01 -3.86 -0.29
N ASN A 211 14.32 -2.88 0.32
CA ASN A 211 14.88 -2.03 1.38
C ASN A 211 15.15 -2.78 2.70
N CYS A 212 14.42 -3.87 2.99
CA CYS A 212 14.75 -4.71 4.14
C CYS A 212 15.83 -5.77 3.85
N GLY A 213 16.41 -5.79 2.65
CA GLY A 213 17.47 -6.73 2.26
C GLY A 213 16.96 -8.11 1.85
N LYS A 214 15.73 -8.20 1.37
CA LYS A 214 15.05 -9.42 0.91
C LYS A 214 14.65 -9.31 -0.57
N ALA A 215 15.57 -8.85 -1.42
CA ALA A 215 15.34 -8.62 -2.85
C ALA A 215 14.91 -9.90 -3.62
N GLU A 216 15.17 -11.08 -3.07
CA GLU A 216 14.73 -12.37 -3.62
C GLU A 216 13.21 -12.54 -3.66
N TYR A 217 12.47 -11.75 -2.87
CA TYR A 217 11.00 -11.74 -2.86
C TYR A 217 10.38 -10.71 -3.82
N VAL A 218 11.19 -9.97 -4.56
CA VAL A 218 10.69 -9.00 -5.56
C VAL A 218 10.05 -9.73 -6.73
N VAL A 219 8.80 -9.40 -7.02
CA VAL A 219 8.02 -9.96 -8.13
C VAL A 219 7.95 -8.96 -9.27
N ARG A 220 8.67 -9.25 -10.36
CA ARG A 220 8.73 -8.38 -11.54
C ARG A 220 7.56 -8.61 -12.48
N TYR A 221 7.15 -7.56 -13.17
CA TYR A 221 6.14 -7.61 -14.23
C TYR A 221 6.51 -6.66 -15.39
N ALA A 222 5.86 -6.83 -16.54
CA ALA A 222 6.12 -5.99 -17.70
C ALA A 222 5.60 -4.56 -17.47
N GLY A 223 6.47 -3.57 -17.62
CA GLY A 223 6.15 -2.16 -17.34
C GLY A 223 6.31 -1.76 -15.88
N MET A 224 6.90 -2.61 -15.03
CA MET A 224 7.22 -2.26 -13.66
C MET A 224 8.17 -1.07 -13.62
N PRO A 225 7.93 -0.06 -12.74
CA PRO A 225 8.85 1.06 -12.56
C PRO A 225 10.27 0.58 -12.17
N GLU A 226 11.29 1.34 -12.59
CA GLU A 226 12.64 1.10 -12.09
C GLU A 226 12.69 1.33 -10.58
N MET A 227 13.14 0.31 -9.85
CA MET A 227 13.34 0.43 -8.42
C MET A 227 14.76 0.92 -8.15
N ASP A 228 14.87 2.15 -7.65
CA ASP A 228 16.11 2.63 -7.06
C ASP A 228 16.31 1.94 -5.71
N LEU A 229 17.15 0.90 -5.70
CA LEU A 229 17.42 0.11 -4.51
C LEU A 229 18.41 0.85 -3.62
N GLN A 230 17.91 1.45 -2.57
CA GLN A 230 18.73 2.01 -1.50
C GLN A 230 19.22 0.86 -0.60
N VAL A 231 20.18 0.08 -1.06
CA VAL A 231 20.83 -0.92 -0.21
C VAL A 231 21.66 -0.18 0.82
N GLY A 232 21.11 0.03 2.00
CA GLY A 232 21.86 0.49 3.15
C GLY A 232 22.84 -0.59 3.58
N SER A 233 24.10 -0.33 3.38
CA SER A 233 25.21 -1.09 3.98
C SER A 233 25.22 -0.94 5.50
#